data_75d6792aba6293ef089c2ffa303f3346
#
_entry.id   75d6792aba6293ef089c2ffa303f3346
#
_cell.length_a   1.000
_cell.length_b   1.000
_cell.length_c   1.000
_cell.angle_alpha   90.00
_cell.angle_beta   90.00
_cell.angle_gamma   90.00
#
_symmetry.space_group_name_H-M   'P 1'
#
loop_
_entity.id
_entity.type
_entity.pdbx_description
1 polymer ?
#
loop_
_entity_poly.entity_id
_entity_poly.type
_entity_poly.pdbx_seq_one_letter_code
_entity_poly.pdbx_strand_id
1 'polypeptide(L)'
;MKLDSFTRSTLFKKTTIILFFMLIINCKKEEIKRNPYLSEISFRHIINLNLPEYNNLNYAGGNQLVANKGINGFLIFNLNGNDFFAWEATCSNHQIKQCSALKLDGLLAVCQCDDYKYSLATGQLIDMQNDNNSQYPLLNYRIEKDNKILIISN
;
A
#
# COMPACT_ATOMS: atom_id res chain seq x y z
N MET A 1 -63.00 14.44 -25.21
CA MET A 1 -62.20 13.95 -24.10
C MET A 1 -60.76 13.83 -24.59
N LYS A 2 -59.94 14.88 -24.44
CA LYS A 2 -58.50 14.94 -24.85
C LYS A 2 -57.73 15.63 -23.72
N LEU A 3 -57.53 14.94 -22.61
CA LEU A 3 -56.78 15.50 -21.48
C LEU A 3 -55.64 14.60 -20.95
N ASP A 4 -55.37 13.44 -21.56
CA ASP A 4 -54.52 12.44 -20.93
C ASP A 4 -53.08 12.34 -21.47
N SER A 5 -52.74 13.07 -22.54
CA SER A 5 -51.40 12.95 -23.14
C SER A 5 -50.36 13.85 -22.46
N PHE A 6 -50.76 15.00 -21.95
CA PHE A 6 -49.83 15.98 -21.36
C PHE A 6 -49.37 15.59 -19.94
N THR A 7 -50.29 15.05 -19.15
CA THR A 7 -49.99 14.57 -17.78
C THR A 7 -49.12 13.32 -17.78
N ARG A 8 -49.27 12.44 -18.76
CA ARG A 8 -48.41 11.22 -18.89
C ARG A 8 -46.94 11.57 -19.19
N SER A 9 -46.71 12.57 -20.06
CA SER A 9 -45.36 13.00 -20.42
C SER A 9 -44.59 13.62 -19.24
N THR A 10 -45.25 14.43 -18.41
CA THR A 10 -44.63 15.06 -17.24
C THR A 10 -44.40 14.07 -16.11
N LEU A 11 -45.28 13.06 -15.94
CA LEU A 11 -45.08 11.98 -14.96
C LEU A 11 -43.88 11.10 -15.35
N PHE A 12 -43.77 10.73 -16.63
CA PHE A 12 -42.66 9.95 -17.14
C PHE A 12 -41.31 10.65 -16.96
N LYS A 13 -41.23 11.96 -17.22
CA LYS A 13 -40.00 12.74 -16.99
C LYS A 13 -39.62 12.81 -15.51
N LYS A 14 -40.60 12.98 -14.62
CA LYS A 14 -40.31 12.99 -13.16
C LYS A 14 -39.86 11.64 -12.63
N THR A 15 -40.46 10.53 -13.07
CA THR A 15 -40.00 9.17 -12.67
C THR A 15 -38.63 8.84 -13.21
N THR A 16 -38.29 9.25 -14.42
CA THR A 16 -36.94 9.03 -15.00
C THR A 16 -35.86 9.81 -14.23
N ILE A 17 -36.17 11.05 -13.81
CA ILE A 17 -35.23 11.87 -13.01
C ILE A 17 -35.01 11.25 -11.62
N ILE A 18 -36.08 10.75 -10.98
CA ILE A 18 -35.95 10.10 -9.65
C ILE A 18 -35.15 8.79 -9.74
N LEU A 19 -35.38 8.01 -10.81
CA LEU A 19 -34.64 6.78 -11.05
C LEU A 19 -33.14 7.04 -11.31
N PHE A 20 -32.82 8.10 -12.06
CA PHE A 20 -31.44 8.52 -12.31
C PHE A 20 -30.73 9.01 -11.03
N PHE A 21 -31.50 9.70 -10.14
CA PHE A 21 -30.94 10.17 -8.86
C PHE A 21 -30.65 9.04 -7.88
N MET A 22 -31.38 7.93 -7.94
CA MET A 22 -31.11 6.73 -7.10
C MET A 22 -29.84 5.96 -7.49
N LEU A 23 -29.35 6.11 -8.73
CA LEU A 23 -28.14 5.42 -9.20
C LEU A 23 -26.83 6.03 -8.70
N ILE A 24 -26.84 7.27 -8.20
CA ILE A 24 -25.62 7.98 -7.78
C ILE A 24 -25.32 7.87 -6.26
N ILE A 25 -26.16 7.21 -5.46
CA ILE A 25 -25.99 7.15 -3.99
C ILE A 25 -25.19 5.92 -3.52
N ASN A 26 -24.66 5.10 -4.43
CA ASN A 26 -23.99 3.85 -4.07
C ASN A 26 -22.46 3.96 -3.92
N CYS A 27 -21.97 5.08 -3.39
CA CYS A 27 -20.57 5.19 -2.99
C CYS A 27 -20.39 4.55 -1.60
N LYS A 28 -20.09 3.26 -1.54
CA LYS A 28 -19.62 2.62 -0.32
C LYS A 28 -18.24 3.19 0.01
N LYS A 29 -18.14 3.91 1.11
CA LYS A 29 -16.88 4.31 1.70
C LYS A 29 -16.21 3.03 2.21
N GLU A 30 -15.21 2.52 1.48
CA GLU A 30 -14.36 1.46 2.02
C GLU A 30 -13.61 2.02 3.23
N GLU A 31 -13.87 1.45 4.40
CA GLU A 31 -13.08 1.75 5.58
C GLU A 31 -11.67 1.21 5.33
N ILE A 32 -10.69 2.10 5.28
CA ILE A 32 -9.28 1.74 5.22
C ILE A 32 -8.95 1.03 6.54
N LYS A 33 -8.87 -0.29 6.49
CA LYS A 33 -8.55 -1.12 7.64
C LYS A 33 -7.08 -0.91 8.02
N ARG A 34 -6.83 -0.05 8.99
CA ARG A 34 -5.47 0.21 9.48
C ARG A 34 -4.89 -1.04 10.13
N ASN A 35 -3.58 -1.21 10.00
CA ASN A 35 -2.87 -2.29 10.67
C ASN A 35 -2.92 -2.07 12.20
N PRO A 36 -3.41 -3.03 13.00
CA PRO A 36 -3.53 -2.87 14.44
C PRO A 36 -2.21 -3.06 15.19
N TYR A 37 -1.19 -3.61 14.53
CA TYR A 37 0.10 -3.97 15.14
C TYR A 37 1.17 -2.90 14.93
N LEU A 38 1.04 -2.09 13.87
CA LEU A 38 2.05 -1.11 13.49
C LEU A 38 1.52 0.31 13.65
N SER A 39 2.30 1.13 14.36
CA SER A 39 2.03 2.56 14.47
C SER A 39 2.67 3.32 13.31
N GLU A 40 1.94 4.26 12.74
CA GLU A 40 2.48 5.16 11.72
C GLU A 40 3.41 6.17 12.39
N ILE A 41 4.71 6.09 12.09
CA ILE A 41 5.73 7.01 12.60
C ILE A 41 6.06 8.02 11.52
N SER A 42 5.84 9.30 11.80
CA SER A 42 6.16 10.36 10.85
C SER A 42 7.66 10.56 10.71
N PHE A 43 8.16 10.50 9.48
CA PHE A 43 9.55 10.80 9.15
C PHE A 43 9.67 11.28 7.69
N ARG A 44 10.83 11.85 7.39
CA ARG A 44 11.30 12.08 6.02
C ARG A 44 12.75 11.67 5.91
N HIS A 45 13.09 10.94 4.85
CA HIS A 45 14.44 10.49 4.54
C HIS A 45 14.76 10.70 3.07
N ILE A 46 16.00 11.09 2.79
CA ILE A 46 16.47 11.39 1.43
C ILE A 46 17.61 10.44 1.11
N ILE A 47 17.53 9.78 -0.05
CA ILE A 47 18.54 8.87 -0.57
C ILE A 47 19.06 9.40 -1.88
N ASN A 48 20.39 9.43 -2.02
CA ASN A 48 21.05 9.73 -3.27
C ASN A 48 21.57 8.43 -3.91
N LEU A 49 20.97 8.03 -5.02
CA LEU A 49 21.31 6.81 -5.77
C LEU A 49 22.73 6.81 -6.37
N ASN A 50 23.43 7.94 -6.36
CA ASN A 50 24.83 8.00 -6.77
C ASN A 50 25.80 7.52 -5.68
N LEU A 51 25.34 7.34 -4.44
CA LEU A 51 26.18 6.84 -3.37
C LEU A 51 26.38 5.33 -3.50
N PRO A 52 27.60 4.83 -3.27
CA PRO A 52 27.92 3.39 -3.44
C PRO A 52 27.04 2.45 -2.63
N GLU A 53 26.61 2.88 -1.45
CA GLU A 53 25.75 2.11 -0.54
C GLU A 53 24.36 1.80 -1.14
N TYR A 54 23.89 2.62 -2.09
CA TYR A 54 22.61 2.44 -2.78
C TYR A 54 22.73 1.92 -4.21
N ASN A 55 23.91 1.42 -4.58
CA ASN A 55 24.18 0.98 -5.96
C ASN A 55 23.18 -0.08 -6.44
N ASN A 56 22.74 -1.00 -5.57
CA ASN A 56 21.74 -2.01 -5.90
C ASN A 56 20.41 -1.40 -6.38
N LEU A 57 20.04 -0.24 -5.84
CA LEU A 57 18.80 0.46 -6.21
C LEU A 57 18.82 1.10 -7.59
N ASN A 58 19.95 1.08 -8.29
CA ASN A 58 20.02 1.55 -9.68
C ASN A 58 19.52 0.52 -10.71
N TYR A 59 19.30 -0.72 -10.30
CA TYR A 59 18.87 -1.82 -11.15
C TYR A 59 17.46 -2.29 -10.81
N ALA A 60 16.68 -2.69 -11.81
CA ALA A 60 15.37 -3.31 -11.59
C ALA A 60 15.52 -4.59 -10.73
N GLY A 61 14.63 -4.76 -9.76
CA GLY A 61 14.71 -5.84 -8.76
C GLY A 61 15.68 -5.55 -7.59
N GLY A 62 16.45 -4.46 -7.67
CA GLY A 62 17.32 -4.04 -6.59
C GLY A 62 16.54 -3.63 -5.33
N ASN A 63 17.09 -3.96 -4.17
CA ASN A 63 16.47 -3.64 -2.89
C ASN A 63 17.51 -3.27 -1.84
N GLN A 64 17.07 -2.57 -0.80
CA GLN A 64 17.94 -2.09 0.27
C GLN A 64 17.15 -1.92 1.56
N LEU A 65 17.72 -2.38 2.67
CA LEU A 65 17.25 -2.03 4.02
C LEU A 65 17.95 -0.74 4.48
N VAL A 66 17.15 0.23 4.91
CA VAL A 66 17.63 1.47 5.53
C VAL A 66 17.21 1.46 7.00
N ALA A 67 18.17 1.44 7.91
CA ALA A 67 17.94 1.42 9.34
C ALA A 67 17.62 2.84 9.89
N ASN A 68 17.17 2.86 11.16
CA ASN A 68 17.02 4.09 11.99
C ASN A 68 15.91 5.07 11.57
N LYS A 69 14.93 4.63 10.77
CA LYS A 69 13.69 5.36 10.47
C LYS A 69 12.52 4.38 10.52
N GLY A 70 11.30 4.88 10.72
CA GLY A 70 10.15 4.01 10.95
C GLY A 70 10.27 3.28 12.30
N ILE A 71 9.76 2.05 12.36
CA ILE A 71 9.81 1.20 13.57
C ILE A 71 11.14 0.42 13.62
N ASN A 72 11.42 -0.41 12.60
CA ASN A 72 12.66 -1.19 12.47
C ASN A 72 13.48 -0.82 11.22
N GLY A 73 13.29 0.36 10.68
CA GLY A 73 13.83 0.75 9.40
C GLY A 73 12.79 0.64 8.29
N PHE A 74 13.22 0.81 7.05
CA PHE A 74 12.38 0.60 5.89
C PHE A 74 13.13 -0.09 4.76
N LEU A 75 12.36 -0.84 3.97
CA LEU A 75 12.84 -1.54 2.79
C LEU A 75 12.52 -0.72 1.57
N ILE A 76 13.49 -0.52 0.68
CA ILE A 76 13.27 0.07 -0.64
C ILE A 76 13.38 -1.03 -1.68
N PHE A 77 12.53 -0.97 -2.67
CA PHE A 77 12.53 -1.86 -3.81
C PHE A 77 12.39 -1.07 -5.11
N ASN A 78 13.30 -1.32 -6.06
CA ASN A 78 13.22 -0.78 -7.41
C ASN A 78 12.51 -1.80 -8.31
N LEU A 79 11.28 -1.49 -8.74
CA LEU A 79 10.51 -2.40 -9.58
C LEU A 79 11.10 -2.51 -11.01
N ASN A 80 11.38 -1.38 -11.65
CA ASN A 80 11.67 -1.33 -13.09
C ASN A 80 12.68 -0.24 -13.51
N GLY A 81 13.34 0.38 -12.54
CA GLY A 81 14.26 1.51 -12.77
C GLY A 81 13.63 2.89 -12.57
N ASN A 82 12.32 3.00 -12.66
CA ASN A 82 11.57 4.26 -12.49
C ASN A 82 10.65 4.20 -11.27
N ASP A 83 9.98 3.09 -11.06
CA ASP A 83 9.01 2.91 -9.99
C ASP A 83 9.69 2.24 -8.80
N PHE A 84 9.56 2.88 -7.65
CA PHE A 84 10.11 2.43 -6.39
C PHE A 84 9.00 2.24 -5.36
N PHE A 85 9.19 1.27 -4.49
CA PHE A 85 8.35 1.05 -3.31
C PHE A 85 9.17 1.18 -2.04
N ALA A 86 8.53 1.68 -0.99
CA ALA A 86 9.11 1.75 0.33
C ALA A 86 8.14 1.12 1.34
N TRP A 87 8.66 0.19 2.14
CA TRP A 87 7.89 -0.60 3.10
C TRP A 87 8.51 -0.49 4.48
N GLU A 88 7.70 -0.44 5.52
CA GLU A 88 8.19 -0.61 6.90
C GLU A 88 8.89 -1.97 7.03
N ALA A 89 10.05 -1.98 7.68
CA ALA A 89 10.85 -3.21 7.87
C ALA A 89 10.41 -4.03 9.09
N THR A 90 9.14 -3.90 9.50
CA THR A 90 8.54 -4.63 10.62
C THR A 90 7.44 -5.54 10.12
N CYS A 91 7.38 -6.76 10.65
CA CYS A 91 6.32 -7.72 10.34
C CYS A 91 4.94 -7.16 10.68
N SER A 92 3.99 -7.24 9.71
CA SER A 92 2.68 -6.59 9.79
C SER A 92 1.60 -7.43 10.47
N ASN A 93 1.89 -8.68 10.84
CA ASN A 93 0.85 -9.65 11.24
C ASN A 93 0.95 -10.15 12.68
N HIS A 94 1.74 -9.50 13.51
CA HIS A 94 1.82 -9.75 14.96
C HIS A 94 2.31 -8.52 15.72
N GLN A 95 2.10 -8.51 17.02
CA GLN A 95 2.65 -7.45 17.89
C GLN A 95 4.18 -7.40 17.80
N ILE A 96 4.74 -6.20 17.93
CA ILE A 96 6.18 -5.96 17.80
C ILE A 96 6.94 -6.74 18.87
N LYS A 97 7.89 -7.55 18.43
CA LYS A 97 8.81 -8.37 19.25
C LYS A 97 10.24 -8.15 18.74
N GLN A 98 11.19 -8.73 19.44
CA GLN A 98 12.61 -8.66 19.04
C GLN A 98 12.88 -9.28 17.64
N CYS A 99 12.10 -10.30 17.25
CA CYS A 99 12.21 -10.97 15.94
C CYS A 99 11.36 -10.31 14.84
N SER A 100 10.66 -9.20 15.10
CA SER A 100 9.73 -8.59 14.13
C SER A 100 10.42 -7.90 12.97
N ALA A 101 11.72 -7.64 13.04
CA ALA A 101 12.46 -7.05 11.94
C ALA A 101 12.48 -8.00 10.72
N LEU A 102 12.07 -7.47 9.58
CA LEU A 102 12.08 -8.20 8.32
C LEU A 102 13.49 -8.34 7.77
N LYS A 103 13.78 -9.49 7.16
CA LYS A 103 15.00 -9.71 6.38
C LYS A 103 14.69 -9.77 4.89
N LEU A 104 15.60 -9.22 4.10
CA LEU A 104 15.55 -9.33 2.64
C LEU A 104 16.01 -10.72 2.20
N ASP A 105 15.22 -11.37 1.33
CA ASP A 105 15.56 -12.63 0.67
C ASP A 105 15.13 -12.53 -0.81
N GLY A 106 16.07 -12.16 -1.66
CA GLY A 106 15.80 -11.88 -3.07
C GLY A 106 14.75 -10.78 -3.24
N LEU A 107 13.59 -11.12 -3.81
CA LEU A 107 12.47 -10.19 -4.03
C LEU A 107 11.43 -10.23 -2.90
N LEU A 108 11.78 -10.84 -1.79
CA LEU A 108 10.89 -11.05 -0.65
C LEU A 108 11.42 -10.32 0.59
N ALA A 109 10.50 -9.96 1.47
CA ALA A 109 10.76 -9.61 2.85
C ALA A 109 10.22 -10.74 3.74
N VAL A 110 11.07 -11.30 4.61
CA VAL A 110 10.75 -12.46 5.45
C VAL A 110 10.69 -12.06 6.91
N CYS A 111 9.57 -12.38 7.57
CA CYS A 111 9.40 -12.23 9.01
C CYS A 111 10.20 -13.30 9.74
N GLN A 112 11.03 -12.90 10.70
CA GLN A 112 11.86 -13.84 11.45
C GLN A 112 11.10 -14.54 12.60
N CYS A 113 9.90 -14.07 12.94
CA CYS A 113 9.08 -14.67 13.99
C CYS A 113 8.23 -15.86 13.49
N ASP A 114 7.59 -15.66 12.33
CA ASP A 114 6.50 -16.53 11.86
C ASP A 114 6.73 -17.00 10.41
N ASP A 115 7.92 -16.76 9.86
CA ASP A 115 8.33 -17.13 8.49
C ASP A 115 7.39 -16.57 7.38
N TYR A 116 6.58 -15.56 7.70
CA TYR A 116 5.73 -14.90 6.70
C TYR A 116 6.60 -14.23 5.63
N LYS A 117 6.22 -14.45 4.37
CA LYS A 117 6.91 -13.92 3.19
C LYS A 117 6.06 -12.90 2.49
N TYR A 118 6.59 -11.73 2.27
CA TYR A 118 5.94 -10.62 1.59
C TYR A 118 6.66 -10.30 0.29
N SER A 119 5.89 -10.02 -0.76
CA SER A 119 6.45 -9.51 -2.01
C SER A 119 6.92 -8.06 -1.85
N LEU A 120 8.16 -7.76 -2.20
CA LEU A 120 8.64 -6.37 -2.25
C LEU A 120 7.98 -5.55 -3.36
N ALA A 121 7.48 -6.21 -4.42
CA ALA A 121 6.82 -5.54 -5.53
C ALA A 121 5.37 -5.09 -5.21
N THR A 122 4.69 -5.75 -4.27
CA THR A 122 3.28 -5.47 -3.97
C THR A 122 3.00 -5.22 -2.49
N GLY A 123 3.94 -5.54 -1.61
CA GLY A 123 3.74 -5.53 -0.16
C GLY A 123 2.84 -6.66 0.36
N GLN A 124 2.27 -7.49 -0.52
CA GLN A 124 1.32 -8.52 -0.14
C GLN A 124 2.02 -9.73 0.47
N LEU A 125 1.35 -10.36 1.43
CA LEU A 125 1.73 -11.66 1.95
C LEU A 125 1.57 -12.71 0.85
N ILE A 126 2.63 -13.50 0.58
CA ILE A 126 2.64 -14.51 -0.49
C ILE A 126 2.28 -15.89 0.06
N ASP A 127 2.83 -16.24 1.23
CA ASP A 127 2.64 -17.55 1.83
C ASP A 127 1.54 -17.48 2.88
N MET A 128 0.33 -17.83 2.46
CA MET A 128 -0.81 -17.98 3.35
C MET A 128 -0.78 -19.37 3.95
N GLN A 129 -0.06 -19.54 5.03
CA GLN A 129 -0.30 -20.71 5.89
C GLN A 129 -1.69 -20.52 6.51
N ASN A 130 -2.59 -21.41 6.21
CA ASN A 130 -3.99 -21.63 6.62
C ASN A 130 -4.52 -20.93 7.90
N ASP A 131 -4.15 -19.70 8.15
CA ASP A 131 -4.63 -18.96 9.30
C ASP A 131 -5.77 -18.03 8.85
N ASN A 132 -6.98 -18.30 9.38
CA ASN A 132 -8.20 -17.54 9.10
C ASN A 132 -8.17 -16.11 9.69
N ASN A 133 -7.02 -15.65 10.17
CA ASN A 133 -6.85 -14.30 10.68
C ASN A 133 -6.66 -13.29 9.56
N SER A 134 -7.21 -12.10 9.74
CA SER A 134 -7.01 -10.98 8.82
C SER A 134 -5.51 -10.73 8.65
N GLN A 135 -5.02 -10.98 7.45
CA GLN A 135 -3.60 -10.79 7.12
C GLN A 135 -3.41 -9.41 6.52
N TYR A 136 -2.43 -8.69 7.04
CA TYR A 136 -2.11 -7.34 6.62
C TYR A 136 -0.91 -7.36 5.67
N PRO A 137 -0.94 -6.57 4.59
CA PRO A 137 0.25 -6.32 3.78
C PRO A 137 1.30 -5.53 4.56
N LEU A 138 2.48 -5.38 4.01
CA LEU A 138 3.49 -4.48 4.53
C LEU A 138 2.95 -3.04 4.61
N LEU A 139 3.30 -2.32 5.67
CA LEU A 139 2.97 -0.91 5.79
C LEU A 139 3.76 -0.11 4.75
N ASN A 140 3.03 0.57 3.86
CA ASN A 140 3.61 1.34 2.77
C ASN A 140 4.03 2.74 3.25
N TYR A 141 5.20 3.18 2.80
CA TYR A 141 5.66 4.55 2.90
C TYR A 141 5.60 5.25 1.55
N ARG A 142 5.28 6.51 1.55
CA ARG A 142 5.30 7.33 0.34
C ARG A 142 6.74 7.45 -0.14
N ILE A 143 6.96 7.23 -1.44
CA ILE A 143 8.25 7.42 -2.09
C ILE A 143 8.08 8.28 -3.34
N GLU A 144 8.95 9.26 -3.48
CA GLU A 144 9.00 10.15 -4.64
C GLU A 144 10.42 10.08 -5.22
N LYS A 145 10.52 10.00 -6.54
CA LYS A 145 11.79 10.02 -7.26
C LYS A 145 11.96 11.34 -8.00
N ASP A 146 13.07 12.00 -7.78
CA ASP A 146 13.53 13.14 -8.55
C ASP A 146 14.95 12.87 -9.05
N ASN A 147 15.08 12.52 -10.34
CA ASN A 147 16.34 12.09 -10.94
C ASN A 147 17.00 10.93 -10.18
N LYS A 148 18.10 11.19 -9.49
CA LYS A 148 18.85 10.24 -8.65
C LYS A 148 18.58 10.39 -7.15
N ILE A 149 17.57 11.15 -6.81
CA ILE A 149 17.15 11.34 -5.41
C ILE A 149 15.83 10.61 -5.18
N LEU A 150 15.77 9.83 -4.10
CA LEU A 150 14.52 9.28 -3.58
C LEU A 150 14.18 10.01 -2.28
N ILE A 151 12.94 10.41 -2.15
CA ILE A 151 12.39 11.04 -0.93
C ILE A 151 11.35 10.09 -0.37
N ILE A 152 11.61 9.57 0.82
CA ILE A 152 10.73 8.65 1.52
C ILE A 152 10.09 9.38 2.71
N SER A 153 8.80 9.25 2.87
CA SER A 153 8.05 9.89 3.95
C SER A 153 6.84 9.07 4.38
N ASN A 154 6.38 9.35 5.58
CA ASN A 154 5.12 8.85 6.12
C ASN A 154 4.30 10.03 6.64
#